data_43d6241bd7ef95fbd0054d62cfa282b4
#
_entry.id   43d6241bd7ef95fbd0054d62cfa282b4
#
_cell.length_a   1.000
_cell.length_b   1.000
_cell.length_c   1.000
_cell.angle_alpha   90.00
_cell.angle_beta   90.00
_cell.angle_gamma   90.00
#
_symmetry.space_group_name_H-M   'P 1'
#
loop_
_entity.id
_entity.type
_entity.pdbx_description
1 polymer ?
#
loop_
_entity_poly.entity_id
_entity_poly.type
_entity_poly.pdbx_seq_one_letter_code
_entity_poly.pdbx_strand_id
1 'polypeptide(L)'
;FKNAIAGADRALVVTTPEVSAVRDADRIIGLLEANEMKQTQLIINRIRMDLVKRGEMMSADDVVEILAVDLVGVVPDDENIVISTNQGEPLVGSDCLAGKAYMNICRRVTGEDVPFLDLNAKQGFFSRFFKKN
;
A
#
# COMPACT_ATOMS: atom_id res chain seq x y z
N PHE A 1 -11.68 -16.37 11.13
CA PHE A 1 -10.81 -16.36 9.94
C PHE A 1 -11.39 -17.13 8.76
N LYS A 2 -11.74 -18.39 8.95
CA LYS A 2 -12.28 -19.23 7.87
C LYS A 2 -13.54 -18.65 7.22
N ASN A 3 -14.43 -18.05 8.00
CA ASN A 3 -15.64 -17.41 7.48
C ASN A 3 -15.32 -16.17 6.64
N ALA A 4 -14.26 -15.45 7.00
CA ALA A 4 -13.85 -14.24 6.27
C ALA A 4 -13.33 -14.54 4.87
N ILE A 5 -12.70 -15.70 4.67
CA ILE A 5 -12.13 -16.09 3.37
C ILE A 5 -13.01 -17.05 2.56
N ALA A 6 -14.16 -17.48 3.11
CA ALA A 6 -15.06 -18.38 2.42
C ALA A 6 -15.53 -17.77 1.10
N GLY A 7 -15.29 -18.48 -0.01
CA GLY A 7 -15.66 -18.04 -1.36
C GLY A 7 -14.74 -16.99 -1.97
N ALA A 8 -13.65 -16.60 -1.31
CA ALA A 8 -12.67 -15.68 -1.86
C ALA A 8 -11.64 -16.40 -2.74
N ASP A 9 -11.32 -15.81 -3.89
CA ASP A 9 -10.29 -16.31 -4.81
C ASP A 9 -8.95 -15.62 -4.59
N ARG A 10 -8.95 -14.44 -3.96
CA ARG A 10 -7.79 -13.59 -3.76
C ARG A 10 -7.84 -12.93 -2.39
N ALA A 11 -6.69 -12.73 -1.78
CA ALA A 11 -6.54 -11.99 -0.54
C ALA A 11 -5.63 -10.79 -0.75
N LEU A 12 -6.06 -9.64 -0.24
CA LEU A 12 -5.22 -8.45 -0.13
C LEU A 12 -4.88 -8.27 1.35
N VAL A 13 -3.61 -8.44 1.70
CA VAL A 13 -3.11 -8.25 3.06
C VAL A 13 -2.60 -6.83 3.18
N VAL A 14 -3.15 -6.09 4.12
CA VAL A 14 -2.77 -4.69 4.37
C VAL A 14 -1.99 -4.62 5.68
N THR A 15 -0.80 -4.06 5.64
CA THR A 15 0.05 -3.84 6.82
C THR A 15 0.66 -2.45 6.80
N THR A 16 1.05 -1.97 7.96
CA THR A 16 1.94 -0.81 8.09
C THR A 16 3.39 -1.30 8.21
N PRO A 17 4.40 -0.46 7.88
CA PRO A 17 5.81 -0.88 7.94
C PRO A 17 6.38 -0.80 9.37
N GLU A 18 5.66 -1.38 10.31
CA GLU A 18 6.02 -1.48 11.73
C GLU A 18 6.21 -2.95 12.10
N VAL A 19 7.18 -3.24 12.97
CA VAL A 19 7.55 -4.62 13.31
C VAL A 19 6.37 -5.46 13.78
N SER A 20 5.54 -4.92 14.67
CA SER A 20 4.37 -5.64 15.20
C SER A 20 3.33 -5.93 14.11
N ALA A 21 3.05 -4.95 13.26
CA ALA A 21 2.09 -5.10 12.16
C ALA A 21 2.58 -6.12 11.12
N VAL A 22 3.85 -6.08 10.76
CA VAL A 22 4.46 -7.03 9.82
C VAL A 22 4.42 -8.45 10.39
N ARG A 23 4.67 -8.60 11.69
CA ARG A 23 4.57 -9.91 12.37
C ARG A 23 3.14 -10.46 12.31
N ASP A 24 2.15 -9.62 12.53
CA ASP A 24 0.74 -10.03 12.43
C ASP A 24 0.37 -10.38 10.98
N ALA A 25 0.85 -9.60 10.01
CA ALA A 25 0.66 -9.91 8.59
C ALA A 25 1.27 -11.26 8.21
N ASP A 26 2.46 -11.57 8.72
CA ASP A 26 3.13 -12.86 8.48
C ASP A 26 2.27 -14.04 8.98
N ARG A 27 1.67 -13.91 10.14
CA ARG A 27 0.74 -14.93 10.67
C ARG A 27 -0.48 -15.11 9.78
N ILE A 28 -1.07 -14.01 9.30
CA ILE A 28 -2.24 -14.07 8.41
C ILE A 28 -1.87 -14.71 7.07
N ILE A 29 -0.71 -14.38 6.51
CA ILE A 29 -0.23 -14.99 5.28
C ILE A 29 -0.03 -16.51 5.46
N GLY A 30 0.55 -16.93 6.59
CA GLY A 30 0.67 -18.35 6.92
C GLY A 30 -0.68 -19.06 7.00
N LEU A 31 -1.70 -18.42 7.59
CA LEU A 31 -3.05 -18.96 7.63
C LEU A 31 -3.71 -19.05 6.25
N LEU A 32 -3.49 -18.04 5.40
CA LEU A 32 -3.98 -18.05 4.02
C LEU A 32 -3.37 -19.19 3.21
N GLU A 33 -2.06 -19.38 3.33
CA GLU A 33 -1.35 -20.50 2.70
C GLU A 33 -1.87 -21.87 3.18
N ALA A 34 -2.07 -22.02 4.49
CA ALA A 34 -2.60 -23.23 5.09
C ALA A 34 -4.05 -23.55 4.64
N ASN A 35 -4.80 -22.54 4.24
CA ASN A 35 -6.15 -22.66 3.70
C ASN A 35 -6.19 -22.62 2.16
N GLU A 36 -5.05 -22.85 1.52
CA GLU A 36 -4.91 -22.99 0.07
C GLU A 36 -5.31 -21.74 -0.74
N MET A 37 -5.16 -20.54 -0.16
CA MET A 37 -5.35 -19.29 -0.88
C MET A 37 -4.30 -19.16 -1.97
N LYS A 38 -4.72 -19.13 -3.23
CA LYS A 38 -3.81 -19.18 -4.38
C LYS A 38 -3.20 -17.83 -4.73
N GLN A 39 -3.92 -16.75 -4.45
CA GLN A 39 -3.46 -15.39 -4.76
C GLN A 39 -3.51 -14.53 -3.51
N THR A 40 -2.33 -14.24 -2.97
CA THR A 40 -2.16 -13.31 -1.86
C THR A 40 -1.26 -12.17 -2.32
N GLN A 41 -1.72 -10.94 -2.15
CA GLN A 41 -0.99 -9.73 -2.51
C GLN A 41 -0.92 -8.79 -1.31
N LEU A 42 0.11 -7.95 -1.30
CA LEU A 42 0.44 -7.09 -0.17
C LEU A 42 0.20 -5.61 -0.52
N ILE A 43 -0.42 -4.90 0.40
CA ILE A 43 -0.49 -3.44 0.42
C ILE A 43 0.22 -2.95 1.68
N ILE A 44 1.20 -2.07 1.51
CA ILE A 44 1.88 -1.41 2.62
C ILE A 44 1.25 -0.03 2.78
N ASN A 45 0.66 0.21 3.94
CA ASN A 45 -0.07 1.44 4.24
C ASN A 45 0.71 2.33 5.22
N ARG A 46 0.47 3.63 5.14
CA ARG A 46 1.02 4.64 6.06
C ARG A 46 2.54 4.67 6.11
N ILE A 47 3.21 4.49 4.96
CA ILE A 47 4.66 4.60 4.92
C ILE A 47 5.10 6.08 5.02
N ARG A 48 6.14 6.32 5.81
CA ARG A 48 6.76 7.63 5.95
C ARG A 48 8.20 7.57 5.45
N MET A 49 8.44 8.14 4.30
CA MET A 49 9.77 8.09 3.65
C MET A 49 10.85 8.83 4.42
N ASP A 50 10.48 9.85 5.20
CA ASP A 50 11.42 10.54 6.10
C ASP A 50 11.96 9.59 7.19
N LEU A 51 11.08 8.75 7.76
CA LEU A 51 11.48 7.74 8.75
C LEU A 51 12.27 6.60 8.10
N VAL A 52 11.90 6.18 6.91
CA VAL A 52 12.63 5.15 6.16
C VAL A 52 14.07 5.60 5.88
N LYS A 53 14.24 6.83 5.43
CA LYS A 53 15.58 7.39 5.16
C LYS A 53 16.47 7.47 6.40
N ARG A 54 15.88 7.70 7.57
CA ARG A 54 16.62 7.73 8.84
C ARG A 54 16.88 6.34 9.44
N GLY A 55 16.38 5.29 8.81
CA GLY A 55 16.46 3.93 9.34
C GLY A 55 15.55 3.66 10.53
N GLU A 56 14.53 4.49 10.74
CA GLU A 56 13.58 4.39 11.86
C GLU A 56 12.28 3.66 11.48
N MET A 57 12.12 3.35 10.21
CA MET A 57 10.98 2.61 9.67
C MET A 57 11.46 1.67 8.57
N MET A 58 10.86 0.48 8.48
CA MET A 58 11.17 -0.46 7.41
C MET A 58 10.79 0.14 6.04
N SER A 59 11.62 -0.12 5.04
CA SER A 59 11.27 0.20 3.65
C SER A 59 10.25 -0.79 3.10
N ALA A 60 9.63 -0.45 1.98
CA ALA A 60 8.74 -1.37 1.27
C ALA A 60 9.48 -2.67 0.89
N ASP A 61 10.73 -2.55 0.42
CA ASP A 61 11.55 -3.71 0.05
C ASP A 61 11.84 -4.62 1.25
N ASP A 62 12.11 -4.05 2.42
CA ASP A 62 12.31 -4.82 3.66
C ASP A 62 11.06 -5.65 4.01
N VAL A 63 9.89 -5.04 3.93
CA VAL A 63 8.62 -5.71 4.24
C VAL A 63 8.34 -6.83 3.24
N VAL A 64 8.54 -6.57 1.95
CA VAL A 64 8.36 -7.58 0.89
C VAL A 64 9.31 -8.75 1.09
N GLU A 65 10.56 -8.50 1.46
CA GLU A 65 11.55 -9.55 1.73
C GLU A 65 11.12 -10.45 2.90
N ILE A 66 10.59 -9.84 3.97
CA ILE A 66 10.12 -10.59 5.14
C ILE A 66 8.88 -11.42 4.83
N LEU A 67 7.90 -10.84 4.15
CA LEU A 67 6.59 -11.47 3.94
C LEU A 67 6.55 -12.38 2.71
N ALA A 68 7.44 -12.19 1.75
CA ALA A 68 7.59 -13.00 0.54
C ALA A 68 6.29 -13.16 -0.27
N VAL A 69 5.52 -12.09 -0.40
CA VAL A 69 4.29 -12.02 -1.21
C VAL A 69 4.36 -10.85 -2.19
N ASP A 70 3.60 -10.94 -3.27
CA ASP A 70 3.60 -9.91 -4.31
C ASP A 70 3.07 -8.58 -3.79
N LEU A 71 3.83 -7.52 -4.01
CA LEU A 71 3.44 -6.17 -3.64
C LEU A 71 2.52 -5.58 -4.71
N VAL A 72 1.33 -5.13 -4.30
CA VAL A 72 0.35 -4.49 -5.20
C VAL A 72 0.20 -3.00 -4.92
N GLY A 73 0.63 -2.53 -3.76
CA GLY A 73 0.55 -1.11 -3.47
C GLY A 73 1.35 -0.65 -2.27
N VAL A 74 1.77 0.60 -2.34
CA VAL A 74 2.40 1.32 -1.23
C VAL A 74 1.70 2.67 -1.10
N VAL A 75 1.10 2.92 0.05
CA VAL A 75 0.33 4.13 0.32
C VAL A 75 1.08 4.96 1.36
N PRO A 76 1.40 6.24 1.06
CA PRO A 76 2.06 7.09 2.02
C PRO A 76 1.13 7.53 3.15
N ASP A 77 1.71 7.89 4.29
CA ASP A 77 0.99 8.58 5.35
C ASP A 77 0.69 10.02 4.88
N ASP A 78 -0.58 10.29 4.60
CA ASP A 78 -1.03 11.52 3.95
C ASP A 78 -2.20 12.11 4.74
N GLU A 79 -2.06 13.35 5.18
CA GLU A 79 -3.10 14.06 5.94
C GLU A 79 -4.43 14.18 5.17
N ASN A 80 -4.38 14.18 3.84
CA ASN A 80 -5.57 14.23 3.00
C ASN A 80 -6.51 13.04 3.22
N ILE A 81 -5.98 11.90 3.71
CA ILE A 81 -6.80 10.73 4.08
C ILE A 81 -7.75 11.11 5.22
N VAL A 82 -7.22 11.74 6.27
CA VAL A 82 -8.03 12.17 7.41
C VAL A 82 -9.04 13.23 6.99
N ILE A 83 -8.62 14.19 6.18
CA ILE A 83 -9.47 15.29 5.71
C ILE A 83 -10.65 14.74 4.89
N SER A 84 -10.37 13.90 3.89
CA SER A 84 -11.40 13.34 3.03
C SER A 84 -12.35 12.41 3.79
N THR A 85 -11.81 11.61 4.71
CA THR A 85 -12.62 10.72 5.56
C THR A 85 -13.59 11.52 6.42
N ASN A 86 -13.13 12.63 7.03
CA ASN A 86 -13.99 13.49 7.83
C ASN A 86 -15.05 14.21 7.01
N GLN A 87 -14.79 14.45 5.73
CA GLN A 87 -15.76 15.05 4.80
C GLN A 87 -16.69 14.01 4.16
N GLY A 88 -16.43 12.72 4.38
CA GLY A 88 -17.19 11.64 3.75
C GLY A 88 -16.93 11.51 2.26
N GLU A 89 -15.79 11.99 1.78
CA GLU A 89 -15.43 11.97 0.36
C GLU A 89 -14.35 10.92 0.09
N PRO A 90 -14.45 10.18 -1.03
CA PRO A 90 -13.40 9.22 -1.39
C PRO A 90 -12.14 9.95 -1.85
N LEU A 91 -10.98 9.45 -1.40
CA LEU A 91 -9.68 10.00 -1.78
C LEU A 91 -9.18 9.44 -3.12
N VAL A 92 -9.68 8.28 -3.52
CA VAL A 92 -9.23 7.57 -4.74
C VAL A 92 -9.43 8.45 -5.97
N GLY A 93 -8.37 8.59 -6.77
CA GLY A 93 -8.41 9.42 -7.97
C GLY A 93 -8.16 10.91 -7.74
N SER A 94 -7.95 11.35 -6.49
CA SER A 94 -7.51 12.71 -6.20
C SER A 94 -6.03 12.92 -6.57
N ASP A 95 -5.60 14.17 -6.65
CA ASP A 95 -4.23 14.51 -7.07
C ASP A 95 -3.16 14.31 -6.00
N CYS A 96 -3.53 14.03 -4.75
CA CYS A 96 -2.55 13.77 -3.71
C CYS A 96 -1.88 12.39 -3.91
N LEU A 97 -0.70 12.20 -3.31
CA LEU A 97 0.06 10.95 -3.47
C LEU A 97 -0.74 9.72 -3.02
N ALA A 98 -1.44 9.80 -1.90
CA ALA A 98 -2.27 8.69 -1.42
C ALA A 98 -3.41 8.37 -2.39
N GLY A 99 -4.07 9.38 -2.94
CA GLY A 99 -5.14 9.19 -3.94
C GLY A 99 -4.64 8.50 -5.21
N LYS A 100 -3.47 8.91 -5.70
CA LYS A 100 -2.80 8.27 -6.84
C LYS A 100 -2.38 6.84 -6.52
N ALA A 101 -1.84 6.61 -5.32
CA ALA A 101 -1.44 5.29 -4.86
C ALA A 101 -2.64 4.32 -4.85
N TYR A 102 -3.77 4.72 -4.31
CA TYR A 102 -4.99 3.91 -4.31
C TYR A 102 -5.51 3.63 -5.72
N MET A 103 -5.49 4.62 -6.61
CA MET A 103 -5.89 4.41 -8.01
C MET A 103 -4.98 3.38 -8.69
N ASN A 104 -3.68 3.46 -8.45
CA ASN A 104 -2.71 2.52 -9.01
C ASN A 104 -2.90 1.10 -8.45
N ILE A 105 -3.27 0.97 -7.18
CA ILE A 105 -3.64 -0.32 -6.59
C ILE A 105 -4.85 -0.91 -7.33
N CYS A 106 -5.90 -0.13 -7.54
CA CYS A 106 -7.08 -0.58 -8.28
C CYS A 106 -6.71 -1.06 -9.69
N ARG A 107 -5.87 -0.34 -10.39
CA ARG A 107 -5.41 -0.69 -11.73
C ARG A 107 -4.61 -2.00 -11.73
N ARG A 108 -3.70 -2.19 -10.76
CA ARG A 108 -2.91 -3.43 -10.64
C ARG A 108 -3.79 -4.62 -10.26
N VAL A 109 -4.75 -4.43 -9.37
CA VAL A 109 -5.69 -5.49 -8.98
C VAL A 109 -6.53 -5.97 -10.17
N THR A 110 -6.84 -5.08 -11.10
CA THR A 110 -7.57 -5.40 -12.33
C THR A 110 -6.67 -5.91 -13.47
N GLY A 111 -5.37 -6.10 -13.22
CA GLY A 111 -4.45 -6.75 -14.14
C GLY A 111 -3.55 -5.81 -14.94
N GLU A 112 -3.59 -4.51 -14.71
CA GLU A 112 -2.70 -3.56 -15.38
C GLU A 112 -1.30 -3.56 -14.74
N ASP A 113 -0.28 -3.41 -15.57
CA ASP A 113 1.08 -3.19 -15.12
C ASP A 113 1.32 -1.68 -14.95
N VAL A 114 1.41 -1.25 -13.70
CA VAL A 114 1.56 0.17 -13.34
C VAL A 114 2.83 0.35 -12.51
N PRO A 115 3.76 1.22 -12.94
CA PRO A 115 4.95 1.53 -12.14
C PRO A 115 4.59 2.12 -10.78
N PHE A 116 5.40 1.82 -9.76
CA PHE A 116 5.22 2.39 -8.42
C PHE A 116 5.58 3.87 -8.42
N LEU A 117 4.82 4.66 -7.65
CA LEU A 117 5.07 6.08 -7.48
C LEU A 117 6.38 6.33 -6.71
N ASP A 118 7.08 7.41 -7.05
CA ASP A 118 8.18 7.91 -6.24
C ASP A 118 7.61 8.70 -5.05
N LEU A 119 7.57 8.07 -3.90
CA LEU A 119 7.06 8.67 -2.66
C LEU A 119 8.03 9.66 -2.01
N ASN A 120 9.26 9.75 -2.51
CA ASN A 120 10.25 10.74 -2.07
C ASN A 120 10.03 12.10 -2.73
N ALA A 121 9.27 12.16 -3.82
CA ALA A 121 9.02 13.39 -4.54
C ALA A 121 8.13 14.34 -3.72
N LYS A 122 8.61 15.55 -3.47
CA LYS A 122 7.76 16.63 -2.91
C LYS A 122 6.75 17.04 -3.98
N GLN A 123 5.48 16.84 -3.70
CA GLN A 123 4.37 17.09 -4.63
C GLN A 123 4.40 18.50 -5.28
N GLY A 124 4.90 19.51 -4.56
CA GLY A 124 4.97 20.88 -5.07
C GLY A 124 6.08 21.15 -6.08
N PHE A 125 7.13 20.33 -6.09
CA PHE A 125 8.28 20.55 -6.96
C PHE A 125 8.04 20.00 -8.38
N PHE A 126 7.45 18.83 -8.48
CA PHE A 126 7.17 18.20 -9.77
C PHE A 126 5.98 18.81 -10.51
N SER A 127 4.95 19.27 -9.82
CA SER A 127 3.82 19.94 -10.46
C SER A 127 4.22 21.26 -11.11
N ARG A 128 5.23 21.95 -10.57
CA ARG A 128 5.79 23.15 -11.19
C ARG A 128 6.65 22.88 -12.41
N PHE A 129 7.33 21.74 -12.46
CA PHE A 129 8.22 21.38 -13.55
C PHE A 129 7.45 20.90 -14.79
N PHE A 130 6.34 20.18 -14.59
CA PHE A 130 5.52 19.65 -15.66
C PHE A 130 4.43 20.61 -16.17
N LYS A 131 4.06 21.62 -15.41
CA LYS A 131 3.11 22.66 -15.85
C LYS A 131 3.72 23.72 -16.77
N LYS A 132 5.04 23.73 -16.94
CA LYS A 132 5.75 24.67 -17.85
C LYS A 132 5.96 24.13 -19.27
N ASN A 133 5.58 22.91 -19.50
CA ASN A 133 5.60 22.26 -20.82
C ASN A 133 4.18 21.94 -21.26
#